data_f481519c06e13d6155617be51c9044e5
#
_entry.id   f481519c06e13d6155617be51c9044e5
#
_cell.length_a   1.000
_cell.length_b   1.000
_cell.length_c   1.000
_cell.angle_alpha   90.00
_cell.angle_beta   90.00
_cell.angle_gamma   90.00
#
_symmetry.space_group_name_H-M   'P 1'
#
loop_
_entity.id
_entity.type
_entity.pdbx_description
1 polymer ?
#
loop_
_entity_poly.entity_id
_entity_poly.type
_entity_poly.pdbx_seq_one_letter_code
_entity_poly.pdbx_strand_id
1 'polypeptide(L)'
;MDLKGRDFLTLKDFTPEEIEYLVDLAASLKTRKKAGIVERDMRGKNVALIFEKTSTRTRCAFEVAAHDMGMGTTYLDPSGSQIGKKESIADTARVLSRMFDGIEYRGFGQEIVEELSKYSDVPVWNGLTNEYHPTQMLATLLTVKEHLGHLKGVKLVYMGDARYNMGNSLMIACAKMGMHFTACAPKNYFPNAELVAYCEGVAKETGATITLTEDVMSGTKGADVIYTDVWVSMGEPDEVWESRIRELMPYQVNKKVMDNAGAQAIFTHCLPAFHDLKTKIGKQIQEKFGITEMECTDEVFESVQSVVFDEAENRMHTIKAVMAATLGA
;
A
#
# COMPACT_ATOMS: atom_id res chain seq x y z
N MET A 1 -20.18 -10.88 -6.98
CA MET A 1 -19.38 -11.51 -5.89
C MET A 1 -19.87 -10.91 -4.59
N ASP A 2 -20.07 -11.69 -3.54
CA ASP A 2 -20.57 -11.19 -2.24
C ASP A 2 -19.42 -11.15 -1.24
N LEU A 3 -19.02 -9.94 -0.86
CA LEU A 3 -17.98 -9.69 0.15
C LEU A 3 -18.57 -9.00 1.40
N LYS A 4 -19.91 -8.92 1.50
CA LYS A 4 -20.58 -8.25 2.61
C LYS A 4 -20.18 -8.86 3.96
N GLY A 5 -19.83 -7.99 4.90
CA GLY A 5 -19.42 -8.38 6.26
C GLY A 5 -17.96 -8.86 6.37
N ARG A 6 -17.21 -8.94 5.26
CA ARG A 6 -15.81 -9.38 5.27
C ARG A 6 -14.88 -8.27 5.73
N ASP A 7 -13.89 -8.65 6.54
CA ASP A 7 -12.75 -7.81 6.86
C ASP A 7 -11.78 -7.70 5.68
N PHE A 8 -10.96 -6.64 5.66
CA PHE A 8 -9.92 -6.42 4.66
C PHE A 8 -8.57 -6.17 5.35
N LEU A 9 -7.96 -7.25 5.86
CA LEU A 9 -6.74 -7.17 6.69
C LEU A 9 -5.46 -7.39 5.89
N THR A 10 -5.49 -8.33 4.95
CA THR A 10 -4.38 -8.66 4.05
C THR A 10 -4.92 -9.31 2.77
N LEU A 11 -4.21 -9.17 1.63
CA LEU A 11 -4.59 -9.87 0.39
C LEU A 11 -4.40 -11.39 0.46
N LYS A 12 -3.77 -11.93 1.50
CA LYS A 12 -3.71 -13.38 1.74
C LYS A 12 -5.11 -13.98 1.88
N ASP A 13 -6.04 -13.23 2.45
CA ASP A 13 -7.41 -13.67 2.79
C ASP A 13 -8.37 -13.63 1.60
N PHE A 14 -7.90 -13.18 0.44
CA PHE A 14 -8.71 -13.01 -0.77
C PHE A 14 -8.23 -13.93 -1.89
N THR A 15 -9.17 -14.43 -2.70
CA THR A 15 -8.84 -15.15 -3.93
C THR A 15 -8.41 -14.17 -5.03
N PRO A 16 -7.70 -14.64 -6.08
CA PRO A 16 -7.40 -13.80 -7.24
C PRO A 16 -8.63 -13.12 -7.86
N GLU A 17 -9.75 -13.85 -7.95
CA GLU A 17 -11.00 -13.34 -8.51
C GLU A 17 -11.64 -12.26 -7.63
N GLU A 18 -11.54 -12.39 -6.30
CA GLU A 18 -12.01 -11.38 -5.36
C GLU A 18 -11.17 -10.10 -5.44
N ILE A 19 -9.85 -10.23 -5.59
CA ILE A 19 -8.95 -9.09 -5.79
C ILE A 19 -9.26 -8.39 -7.13
N GLU A 20 -9.41 -9.16 -8.21
CA GLU A 20 -9.75 -8.62 -9.52
C GLU A 20 -11.10 -7.89 -9.49
N TYR A 21 -12.11 -8.48 -8.84
CA TYR A 21 -13.41 -7.84 -8.64
C TYR A 21 -13.29 -6.47 -7.94
N LEU A 22 -12.48 -6.37 -6.87
CA LEU A 22 -12.28 -5.10 -6.15
C LEU A 22 -11.57 -4.07 -7.03
N VAL A 23 -10.58 -4.48 -7.82
CA VAL A 23 -9.89 -3.60 -8.78
C VAL A 23 -10.85 -3.10 -9.86
N ASP A 24 -11.66 -3.97 -10.43
CA ASP A 24 -12.62 -3.60 -11.47
C ASP A 24 -13.76 -2.73 -10.95
N LEU A 25 -14.23 -3.02 -9.73
CA LEU A 25 -15.20 -2.15 -9.06
C LEU A 25 -14.62 -0.76 -8.84
N ALA A 26 -13.35 -0.66 -8.40
CA ALA A 26 -12.67 0.62 -8.22
C ALA A 26 -12.54 1.41 -9.54
N ALA A 27 -12.19 0.75 -10.64
CA ALA A 27 -12.13 1.34 -11.97
C ALA A 27 -13.50 1.89 -12.41
N SER A 28 -14.57 1.14 -12.17
CA SER A 28 -15.96 1.57 -12.45
C SER A 28 -16.33 2.80 -11.61
N LEU A 29 -16.08 2.76 -10.29
CA LEU A 29 -16.36 3.87 -9.37
C LEU A 29 -15.53 5.13 -9.72
N LYS A 30 -14.27 4.97 -10.15
CA LYS A 30 -13.42 6.05 -10.65
C LYS A 30 -14.04 6.71 -11.90
N THR A 31 -14.45 5.90 -12.86
CA THR A 31 -15.09 6.37 -14.10
C THR A 31 -16.37 7.15 -13.80
N ARG A 32 -17.23 6.63 -12.94
CA ARG A 32 -18.48 7.27 -12.53
C ARG A 32 -18.21 8.61 -11.82
N LYS A 33 -17.26 8.65 -10.89
CA LYS A 33 -16.87 9.91 -10.22
C LYS A 33 -16.36 10.95 -11.21
N LYS A 34 -15.48 10.57 -12.16
CA LYS A 34 -14.98 11.48 -13.21
C LYS A 34 -16.09 11.97 -14.15
N ALA A 35 -17.14 11.19 -14.34
CA ALA A 35 -18.35 11.60 -15.09
C ALA A 35 -19.34 12.46 -14.26
N GLY A 36 -19.00 12.81 -13.01
CA GLY A 36 -19.86 13.60 -12.14
C GLY A 36 -21.08 12.85 -11.56
N ILE A 37 -21.09 11.52 -11.67
CA ILE A 37 -22.15 10.68 -11.10
C ILE A 37 -21.92 10.57 -9.60
N VAL A 38 -22.89 11.07 -8.83
CA VAL A 38 -22.83 11.04 -7.35
C VAL A 38 -23.53 9.77 -6.86
N GLU A 39 -22.76 8.93 -6.17
CA GLU A 39 -23.29 7.74 -5.50
C GLU A 39 -23.57 8.09 -4.04
N ARG A 40 -24.78 7.79 -3.57
CA ARG A 40 -25.16 8.01 -2.16
C ARG A 40 -25.93 6.82 -1.60
N ASP A 41 -25.56 5.63 -2.05
CA ASP A 41 -26.29 4.40 -1.71
C ASP A 41 -26.01 3.94 -0.27
N MET A 42 -24.97 4.52 0.36
CA MET A 42 -24.58 4.27 1.76
C MET A 42 -25.02 5.35 2.75
N ARG A 43 -26.04 6.15 2.40
CA ARG A 43 -26.55 7.19 3.32
C ARG A 43 -27.00 6.61 4.66
N GLY A 44 -26.57 7.28 5.74
CA GLY A 44 -26.86 6.88 7.12
C GLY A 44 -25.83 5.93 7.73
N LYS A 45 -24.92 5.36 6.92
CA LYS A 45 -23.79 4.61 7.45
C LYS A 45 -22.68 5.53 7.96
N ASN A 46 -21.95 5.05 8.97
CA ASN A 46 -20.85 5.78 9.59
C ASN A 46 -19.65 4.86 9.76
N VAL A 47 -18.44 5.38 9.54
CA VAL A 47 -17.19 4.64 9.68
C VAL A 47 -16.24 5.31 10.68
N ALA A 48 -15.62 4.51 11.54
CA ALA A 48 -14.56 4.95 12.43
C ALA A 48 -13.21 4.84 11.73
N LEU A 49 -12.38 5.87 11.86
CA LEU A 49 -11.03 5.93 11.28
C LEU A 49 -10.02 6.05 12.42
N ILE A 50 -9.39 4.93 12.79
CA ILE A 50 -8.44 4.82 13.89
C ILE A 50 -7.02 4.98 13.36
N PHE A 51 -6.32 6.03 13.80
CA PHE A 51 -4.95 6.31 13.37
C PHE A 51 -4.00 6.35 14.57
N GLU A 52 -3.17 5.35 14.74
CA GLU A 52 -2.01 5.39 15.64
C GLU A 52 -0.76 5.93 14.93
N LYS A 53 -0.68 5.77 13.59
CA LYS A 53 0.28 6.42 12.71
C LYS A 53 -0.42 7.46 11.85
N THR A 54 0.05 8.70 11.88
CA THR A 54 -0.51 9.79 11.07
C THR A 54 -0.39 9.52 9.58
N SER A 55 -1.35 9.98 8.79
CA SER A 55 -1.31 9.89 7.32
C SER A 55 -2.28 10.87 6.69
N THR A 56 -1.78 11.74 5.84
CA THR A 56 -2.62 12.63 5.01
C THR A 56 -3.39 11.82 3.97
N ARG A 57 -2.69 10.99 3.19
CA ARG A 57 -3.29 10.27 2.05
C ARG A 57 -4.34 9.23 2.47
N THR A 58 -4.02 8.37 3.44
CA THR A 58 -4.96 7.33 3.90
C THR A 58 -6.21 7.97 4.52
N ARG A 59 -6.03 9.00 5.37
CA ARG A 59 -7.14 9.73 5.96
C ARG A 59 -8.04 10.35 4.88
N CYS A 60 -7.46 11.17 3.99
CA CYS A 60 -8.22 11.82 2.91
C CYS A 60 -8.92 10.79 2.00
N ALA A 61 -8.24 9.66 1.70
CA ALA A 61 -8.81 8.62 0.84
C ALA A 61 -10.07 7.99 1.48
N PHE A 62 -10.01 7.61 2.76
CA PHE A 62 -11.18 7.07 3.47
C PHE A 62 -12.29 8.11 3.65
N GLU A 63 -11.96 9.33 4.11
CA GLU A 63 -12.96 10.39 4.31
C GLU A 63 -13.67 10.74 3.01
N VAL A 64 -12.93 11.00 1.93
CA VAL A 64 -13.53 11.37 0.63
C VAL A 64 -14.31 10.19 0.05
N ALA A 65 -13.79 8.97 0.10
CA ALA A 65 -14.51 7.79 -0.38
C ALA A 65 -15.84 7.58 0.38
N ALA A 66 -15.83 7.73 1.72
CA ALA A 66 -17.03 7.65 2.52
C ALA A 66 -18.05 8.75 2.18
N HIS A 67 -17.60 10.00 2.10
CA HIS A 67 -18.45 11.15 1.75
C HIS A 67 -19.06 11.03 0.35
N ASP A 68 -18.31 10.54 -0.63
CA ASP A 68 -18.82 10.29 -1.99
C ASP A 68 -20.01 9.33 -1.97
N MET A 69 -19.99 8.32 -1.10
CA MET A 69 -21.06 7.33 -0.94
C MET A 69 -22.17 7.78 0.05
N GLY A 70 -22.04 8.97 0.64
CA GLY A 70 -23.03 9.53 1.57
C GLY A 70 -22.88 9.05 3.01
N MET A 71 -21.74 8.47 3.38
CA MET A 71 -21.42 8.04 4.74
C MET A 71 -20.85 9.18 5.60
N GLY A 72 -21.03 9.07 6.92
CA GLY A 72 -20.30 9.84 7.92
C GLY A 72 -18.96 9.22 8.28
N THR A 73 -18.02 10.05 8.74
CA THR A 73 -16.71 9.60 9.24
C THR A 73 -16.41 10.20 10.60
N THR A 74 -15.75 9.42 11.47
CA THR A 74 -15.20 9.90 12.74
C THR A 74 -13.73 9.54 12.79
N TYR A 75 -12.88 10.55 12.83
CA TYR A 75 -11.43 10.39 12.95
C TYR A 75 -11.01 10.31 14.42
N LEU A 76 -10.31 9.23 14.75
CA LEU A 76 -9.77 8.95 16.08
C LEU A 76 -8.25 8.98 16.03
N ASP A 77 -7.66 10.08 16.47
CA ASP A 77 -6.21 10.25 16.50
C ASP A 77 -5.57 9.67 17.79
N PRO A 78 -4.23 9.47 17.81
CA PRO A 78 -3.56 8.91 18.98
C PRO A 78 -3.67 9.74 20.26
N SER A 79 -3.89 11.05 20.13
CA SER A 79 -3.98 11.98 21.28
C SER A 79 -5.38 12.00 21.87
N GLY A 80 -6.40 11.85 21.03
CA GLY A 80 -7.82 11.85 21.42
C GLY A 80 -8.38 10.48 21.78
N SER A 81 -7.64 9.39 21.53
CA SER A 81 -8.09 8.02 21.76
C SER A 81 -7.53 7.40 23.04
N GLN A 82 -8.32 6.54 23.69
CA GLN A 82 -7.91 5.74 24.83
C GLN A 82 -7.48 4.31 24.42
N ILE A 83 -7.52 3.99 23.13
CA ILE A 83 -7.22 2.66 22.54
C ILE A 83 -5.82 2.21 22.97
N GLY A 84 -5.72 1.00 23.51
CA GLY A 84 -4.46 0.43 23.99
C GLY A 84 -3.84 1.10 25.22
N LYS A 85 -4.49 2.14 25.80
CA LYS A 85 -4.00 2.86 26.97
C LYS A 85 -4.83 2.55 28.22
N LYS A 86 -6.09 2.96 28.22
CA LYS A 86 -7.05 2.72 29.31
C LYS A 86 -8.15 1.76 28.91
N GLU A 87 -8.29 1.48 27.63
CA GLU A 87 -9.26 0.56 27.06
C GLU A 87 -8.53 -0.49 26.21
N SER A 88 -8.91 -1.77 26.35
CA SER A 88 -8.34 -2.84 25.56
C SER A 88 -8.78 -2.74 24.08
N ILE A 89 -8.00 -3.29 23.17
CA ILE A 89 -8.35 -3.37 21.75
C ILE A 89 -9.69 -4.09 21.58
N ALA A 90 -9.90 -5.20 22.31
CA ALA A 90 -11.12 -5.98 22.27
C ALA A 90 -12.36 -5.19 22.74
N ASP A 91 -12.23 -4.38 23.81
CA ASP A 91 -13.35 -3.57 24.29
C ASP A 91 -13.63 -2.39 23.35
N THR A 92 -12.59 -1.75 22.82
CA THR A 92 -12.72 -0.73 21.78
C THR A 92 -13.48 -1.29 20.56
N ALA A 93 -13.12 -2.48 20.08
CA ALA A 93 -13.81 -3.12 18.96
C ALA A 93 -15.30 -3.33 19.23
N ARG A 94 -15.64 -3.86 20.42
CA ARG A 94 -17.03 -4.09 20.83
C ARG A 94 -17.84 -2.79 20.97
N VAL A 95 -17.22 -1.71 21.44
CA VAL A 95 -17.88 -0.40 21.56
C VAL A 95 -18.10 0.20 20.18
N LEU A 96 -17.05 0.27 19.35
CA LEU A 96 -17.12 0.91 18.04
C LEU A 96 -18.03 0.15 17.07
N SER A 97 -18.04 -1.19 17.10
CA SER A 97 -18.93 -1.99 16.24
C SER A 97 -20.42 -1.82 16.55
N ARG A 98 -20.78 -1.26 17.73
CA ARG A 98 -22.17 -0.89 18.06
C ARG A 98 -22.54 0.52 17.67
N MET A 99 -21.60 1.35 17.28
CA MET A 99 -21.79 2.74 16.88
C MET A 99 -21.58 2.98 15.39
N PHE A 100 -20.71 2.20 14.76
CA PHE A 100 -20.27 2.36 13.38
C PHE A 100 -20.63 1.12 12.54
N ASP A 101 -20.69 1.32 11.23
CA ASP A 101 -20.93 0.25 10.24
C ASP A 101 -19.63 -0.40 9.74
N GLY A 102 -18.49 0.23 9.99
CA GLY A 102 -17.17 -0.28 9.65
C GLY A 102 -16.05 0.48 10.38
N ILE A 103 -14.89 -0.15 10.52
CA ILE A 103 -13.75 0.37 11.26
C ILE A 103 -12.49 0.29 10.40
N GLU A 104 -11.84 1.42 10.16
CA GLU A 104 -10.47 1.45 9.61
C GLU A 104 -9.47 1.56 10.74
N TYR A 105 -8.37 0.84 10.59
CA TYR A 105 -7.22 0.93 11.48
C TYR A 105 -5.93 1.17 10.69
N ARG A 106 -5.17 2.18 11.11
CA ARG A 106 -3.80 2.45 10.63
C ARG A 106 -2.87 2.61 11.83
N GLY A 107 -1.93 1.68 11.96
CA GLY A 107 -1.06 1.68 13.14
C GLY A 107 0.21 0.87 12.99
N PHE A 108 0.56 0.15 14.04
CA PHE A 108 1.82 -0.57 14.18
C PHE A 108 1.67 -2.06 13.88
N GLY A 109 1.38 -2.89 14.86
CA GLY A 109 1.36 -4.34 14.71
C GLY A 109 0.12 -4.88 13.99
N GLN A 110 0.31 -5.93 13.21
CA GLN A 110 -0.79 -6.62 12.53
C GLN A 110 -1.75 -7.26 13.55
N GLU A 111 -1.24 -7.72 14.69
CA GLU A 111 -2.01 -8.30 15.77
C GLU A 111 -3.10 -7.36 16.30
N ILE A 112 -2.90 -6.04 16.24
CA ILE A 112 -3.88 -5.05 16.70
C ILE A 112 -5.10 -5.03 15.79
N VAL A 113 -4.89 -4.97 14.48
CA VAL A 113 -5.99 -4.97 13.52
C VAL A 113 -6.71 -6.32 13.46
N GLU A 114 -5.99 -7.41 13.69
CA GLU A 114 -6.57 -8.76 13.81
C GLU A 114 -7.40 -8.90 15.08
N GLU A 115 -6.96 -8.33 16.20
CA GLU A 115 -7.74 -8.29 17.44
C GLU A 115 -9.00 -7.41 17.29
N LEU A 116 -8.89 -6.23 16.63
CA LEU A 116 -10.05 -5.41 16.29
C LEU A 116 -11.08 -6.21 15.47
N SER A 117 -10.63 -6.89 14.42
CA SER A 117 -11.47 -7.72 13.55
C SER A 117 -12.15 -8.86 14.34
N LYS A 118 -11.40 -9.56 15.18
CA LYS A 118 -11.90 -10.69 15.98
C LYS A 118 -13.05 -10.32 16.91
N TYR A 119 -13.08 -9.09 17.45
CA TYR A 119 -14.07 -8.64 18.43
C TYR A 119 -15.07 -7.61 17.88
N SER A 120 -14.98 -7.29 16.59
CA SER A 120 -15.90 -6.40 15.89
C SER A 120 -17.05 -7.20 15.27
N ASP A 121 -18.26 -6.66 15.31
CA ASP A 121 -19.43 -7.18 14.59
C ASP A 121 -19.61 -6.52 13.22
N VAL A 122 -18.69 -5.63 12.82
CA VAL A 122 -18.69 -4.92 11.53
C VAL A 122 -17.34 -5.06 10.83
N PRO A 123 -17.28 -4.89 9.50
CA PRO A 123 -16.02 -4.99 8.76
C PRO A 123 -14.90 -4.11 9.31
N VAL A 124 -13.70 -4.67 9.40
CA VAL A 124 -12.48 -3.98 9.77
C VAL A 124 -11.55 -3.91 8.56
N TRP A 125 -11.01 -2.72 8.27
CA TRP A 125 -10.13 -2.48 7.15
C TRP A 125 -8.73 -2.04 7.61
N ASN A 126 -7.72 -2.73 7.13
CA ASN A 126 -6.32 -2.40 7.40
C ASN A 126 -5.85 -1.26 6.48
N GLY A 127 -5.76 -0.05 7.02
CA GLY A 127 -5.21 1.13 6.36
C GLY A 127 -3.69 1.08 6.22
N LEU A 128 -2.99 0.45 7.15
CA LEU A 128 -1.57 0.08 7.16
C LEU A 128 -1.19 -0.51 8.52
N THR A 129 -0.40 -1.57 8.51
CA THR A 129 0.40 -2.04 9.65
C THR A 129 1.89 -2.09 9.28
N ASN A 130 2.76 -2.53 10.20
CA ASN A 130 4.17 -2.77 9.89
C ASN A 130 4.35 -3.91 8.87
N GLU A 131 3.45 -4.89 8.90
CA GLU A 131 3.53 -6.11 8.12
C GLU A 131 2.81 -6.01 6.78
N TYR A 132 1.67 -5.29 6.70
CA TYR A 132 0.85 -5.24 5.49
C TYR A 132 0.23 -3.87 5.20
N HIS A 133 0.02 -3.59 3.91
CA HIS A 133 -0.69 -2.41 3.42
C HIS A 133 -1.64 -2.77 2.25
N PRO A 134 -2.71 -3.55 2.52
CA PRO A 134 -3.55 -4.12 1.46
C PRO A 134 -4.27 -3.06 0.63
N THR A 135 -4.66 -1.93 1.21
CA THR A 135 -5.32 -0.83 0.47
C THR A 135 -4.40 -0.17 -0.55
N GLN A 136 -3.08 -0.13 -0.29
CA GLN A 136 -2.10 0.33 -1.28
C GLN A 136 -2.01 -0.65 -2.45
N MET A 137 -2.06 -1.95 -2.17
CA MET A 137 -1.93 -2.97 -3.21
C MET A 137 -3.03 -2.90 -4.25
N LEU A 138 -4.27 -2.68 -3.85
CA LEU A 138 -5.36 -2.50 -4.81
C LEU A 138 -5.13 -1.26 -5.70
N ALA A 139 -4.59 -0.16 -5.11
CA ALA A 139 -4.26 1.03 -5.88
C ALA A 139 -3.11 0.76 -6.87
N THR A 140 -2.07 0.06 -6.43
CA THR A 140 -0.97 -0.36 -7.32
C THR A 140 -1.49 -1.24 -8.46
N LEU A 141 -2.32 -2.25 -8.17
CA LEU A 141 -2.89 -3.13 -9.18
C LEU A 141 -3.77 -2.36 -10.18
N LEU A 142 -4.62 -1.44 -9.70
CA LEU A 142 -5.43 -0.58 -10.56
C LEU A 142 -4.55 0.30 -11.46
N THR A 143 -3.50 0.92 -10.91
CA THR A 143 -2.58 1.77 -11.66
C THR A 143 -1.84 0.98 -12.73
N VAL A 144 -1.31 -0.19 -12.38
CA VAL A 144 -0.68 -1.09 -13.36
C VAL A 144 -1.64 -1.47 -14.48
N LYS A 145 -2.89 -1.83 -14.14
CA LYS A 145 -3.92 -2.20 -15.12
C LYS A 145 -4.30 -1.02 -16.03
N GLU A 146 -4.35 0.21 -15.49
CA GLU A 146 -4.65 1.42 -16.28
C GLU A 146 -3.53 1.76 -17.27
N HIS A 147 -2.26 1.62 -16.89
CA HIS A 147 -1.12 2.00 -17.71
C HIS A 147 -0.65 0.88 -18.65
N LEU A 148 -0.72 -0.39 -18.25
CA LEU A 148 -0.22 -1.53 -19.03
C LEU A 148 -1.33 -2.38 -19.65
N GLY A 149 -2.60 -2.17 -19.27
CA GLY A 149 -3.76 -2.87 -19.82
C GLY A 149 -4.02 -4.26 -19.22
N HIS A 150 -3.11 -4.82 -18.44
CA HIS A 150 -3.22 -6.15 -17.85
C HIS A 150 -2.39 -6.26 -16.57
N LEU A 151 -2.60 -7.35 -15.81
CA LEU A 151 -1.81 -7.68 -14.63
C LEU A 151 -0.98 -8.94 -14.84
N LYS A 152 -1.60 -10.01 -15.33
CA LYS A 152 -0.93 -11.30 -15.50
C LYS A 152 0.31 -11.19 -16.39
N GLY A 153 1.45 -11.69 -15.88
CA GLY A 153 2.73 -11.68 -16.58
C GLY A 153 3.53 -10.36 -16.47
N VAL A 154 2.96 -9.30 -15.87
CA VAL A 154 3.66 -8.04 -15.60
C VAL A 154 4.84 -8.32 -14.65
N LYS A 155 6.01 -7.77 -14.96
CA LYS A 155 7.23 -7.86 -14.15
C LYS A 155 7.35 -6.64 -13.26
N LEU A 156 7.09 -6.79 -11.97
CA LEU A 156 7.26 -5.75 -10.97
C LEU A 156 8.53 -5.99 -10.16
N VAL A 157 9.38 -4.98 -10.11
CA VAL A 157 10.60 -4.99 -9.31
C VAL A 157 10.46 -4.00 -8.17
N TYR A 158 10.57 -4.48 -6.93
CA TYR A 158 10.64 -3.65 -5.74
C TYR A 158 12.11 -3.43 -5.35
N MET A 159 12.53 -2.18 -5.27
CA MET A 159 13.89 -1.78 -4.93
C MET A 159 13.94 -1.13 -3.55
N GLY A 160 14.77 -1.66 -2.65
CA GLY A 160 14.93 -1.15 -1.29
C GLY A 160 14.62 -2.17 -0.20
N ASP A 161 14.12 -1.72 0.96
CA ASP A 161 13.84 -2.60 2.11
C ASP A 161 12.52 -3.38 1.91
N ALA A 162 12.64 -4.64 1.51
CA ALA A 162 11.50 -5.51 1.23
C ALA A 162 10.97 -6.29 2.45
N ARG A 163 11.47 -6.03 3.67
CA ARG A 163 11.09 -6.79 4.88
C ARG A 163 9.75 -6.38 5.48
N TYR A 164 9.25 -5.20 5.15
CA TYR A 164 8.08 -4.58 5.78
C TYR A 164 6.86 -4.58 4.85
N ASN A 165 5.85 -3.81 5.23
CA ASN A 165 4.51 -3.84 4.63
C ASN A 165 4.49 -3.72 3.10
N MET A 166 5.31 -2.85 2.50
CA MET A 166 5.29 -2.67 1.05
C MET A 166 5.87 -3.90 0.32
N GLY A 167 7.07 -4.35 0.70
CA GLY A 167 7.68 -5.55 0.11
C GLY A 167 6.80 -6.79 0.28
N ASN A 168 6.31 -7.01 1.50
CA ASN A 168 5.42 -8.12 1.83
C ASN A 168 4.13 -8.10 1.00
N SER A 169 3.45 -6.95 0.98
CA SER A 169 2.15 -6.84 0.32
C SER A 169 2.25 -6.89 -1.20
N LEU A 170 3.28 -6.26 -1.80
CA LEU A 170 3.53 -6.34 -3.24
C LEU A 170 3.83 -7.78 -3.68
N MET A 171 4.64 -8.53 -2.90
CA MET A 171 4.92 -9.92 -3.20
C MET A 171 3.65 -10.78 -3.18
N ILE A 172 2.77 -10.59 -2.18
CA ILE A 172 1.47 -11.28 -2.09
C ILE A 172 0.58 -10.89 -3.29
N ALA A 173 0.45 -9.60 -3.57
CA ALA A 173 -0.37 -9.10 -4.68
C ALA A 173 0.09 -9.68 -6.02
N CYS A 174 1.39 -9.65 -6.30
CA CYS A 174 1.96 -10.23 -7.51
C CYS A 174 1.72 -11.74 -7.59
N ALA A 175 1.98 -12.48 -6.50
CA ALA A 175 1.73 -13.91 -6.46
C ALA A 175 0.26 -14.26 -6.76
N LYS A 176 -0.69 -13.54 -6.15
CA LYS A 176 -2.14 -13.74 -6.36
C LYS A 176 -2.57 -13.40 -7.78
N MET A 177 -2.04 -12.32 -8.38
CA MET A 177 -2.49 -11.82 -9.68
C MET A 177 -1.69 -12.38 -10.87
N GLY A 178 -0.83 -13.37 -10.66
CA GLY A 178 -0.03 -13.97 -11.73
C GLY A 178 1.03 -13.02 -12.30
N MET A 179 1.46 -12.02 -11.52
CA MET A 179 2.54 -11.08 -11.85
C MET A 179 3.89 -11.66 -11.36
N HIS A 180 4.98 -11.27 -12.02
CA HIS A 180 6.33 -11.66 -11.60
C HIS A 180 6.87 -10.61 -10.64
N PHE A 181 7.21 -11.03 -9.41
CA PHE A 181 7.78 -10.16 -8.38
C PHE A 181 9.27 -10.37 -8.24
N THR A 182 10.03 -9.29 -8.20
CA THR A 182 11.44 -9.31 -7.86
C THR A 182 11.71 -8.35 -6.70
N ALA A 183 12.20 -8.85 -5.56
CA ALA A 183 12.80 -8.02 -4.53
C ALA A 183 14.28 -7.80 -4.86
N CYS A 184 14.63 -6.57 -5.22
CA CYS A 184 16.01 -6.15 -5.53
C CYS A 184 16.57 -5.33 -4.36
N ALA A 185 17.33 -5.99 -3.50
CA ALA A 185 17.80 -5.44 -2.22
C ALA A 185 19.05 -6.19 -1.73
N PRO A 186 19.80 -5.65 -0.76
CA PRO A 186 20.78 -6.47 -0.02
C PRO A 186 20.09 -7.65 0.66
N LYS A 187 20.76 -8.77 0.79
CA LYS A 187 20.19 -10.03 1.33
C LYS A 187 19.51 -9.89 2.69
N ASN A 188 20.05 -9.04 3.57
CA ASN A 188 19.47 -8.77 4.89
C ASN A 188 18.20 -7.90 4.87
N TYR A 189 17.79 -7.42 3.69
CA TYR A 189 16.57 -6.67 3.43
C TYR A 189 15.53 -7.46 2.62
N PHE A 190 15.74 -8.75 2.41
CA PHE A 190 14.74 -9.61 1.77
C PHE A 190 13.56 -9.88 2.68
N PRO A 191 12.36 -10.17 2.10
CA PRO A 191 11.19 -10.56 2.87
C PRO A 191 11.47 -11.82 3.72
N ASN A 192 10.63 -12.01 4.74
CA ASN A 192 10.69 -13.21 5.59
C ASN A 192 10.53 -14.50 4.75
N ALA A 193 11.36 -15.52 5.06
CA ALA A 193 11.40 -16.77 4.30
C ALA A 193 10.07 -17.54 4.31
N GLU A 194 9.30 -17.47 5.39
CA GLU A 194 7.97 -18.13 5.46
C GLU A 194 6.98 -17.47 4.51
N LEU A 195 7.01 -16.14 4.42
CA LEU A 195 6.17 -15.40 3.49
C LEU A 195 6.59 -15.64 2.03
N VAL A 196 7.89 -15.72 1.76
CA VAL A 196 8.42 -16.09 0.43
C VAL A 196 7.89 -17.47 0.03
N ALA A 197 8.03 -18.47 0.90
CA ALA A 197 7.54 -19.84 0.65
C ALA A 197 6.02 -19.88 0.40
N TYR A 198 5.23 -19.11 1.16
CA TYR A 198 3.80 -18.96 0.92
C TYR A 198 3.53 -18.39 -0.49
N CYS A 199 4.19 -17.29 -0.85
CA CYS A 199 4.00 -16.65 -2.15
C CYS A 199 4.47 -17.53 -3.32
N GLU A 200 5.55 -18.29 -3.17
CA GLU A 200 5.99 -19.30 -4.15
C GLU A 200 4.97 -20.42 -4.32
N GLY A 201 4.29 -20.82 -3.22
CA GLY A 201 3.18 -21.76 -3.27
C GLY A 201 2.03 -21.24 -4.13
N VAL A 202 1.57 -20.02 -3.87
CA VAL A 202 0.51 -19.35 -4.65
C VAL A 202 0.95 -19.13 -6.10
N ALA A 203 2.21 -18.75 -6.33
CA ALA A 203 2.76 -18.49 -7.66
C ALA A 203 2.70 -19.72 -8.59
N LYS A 204 2.84 -20.93 -8.05
CA LYS A 204 2.68 -22.18 -8.83
C LYS A 204 1.30 -22.34 -9.43
N GLU A 205 0.27 -21.84 -8.77
CA GLU A 205 -1.13 -21.92 -9.21
C GLU A 205 -1.48 -20.81 -10.22
N THR A 206 -0.94 -19.60 -10.01
CA THR A 206 -1.27 -18.42 -10.81
C THR A 206 -0.36 -18.20 -12.03
N GLY A 207 0.81 -18.85 -12.04
CA GLY A 207 1.85 -18.67 -13.04
C GLY A 207 2.79 -17.49 -12.75
N ALA A 208 2.73 -16.91 -11.56
CA ALA A 208 3.69 -15.90 -11.09
C ALA A 208 5.09 -16.49 -10.85
N THR A 209 6.07 -15.61 -10.67
CA THR A 209 7.40 -15.99 -10.16
C THR A 209 7.80 -15.02 -9.04
N ILE A 210 8.51 -15.55 -8.04
CA ILE A 210 9.09 -14.76 -6.94
C ILE A 210 10.60 -14.85 -7.04
N THR A 211 11.27 -13.72 -7.14
CA THR A 211 12.73 -13.63 -7.27
C THR A 211 13.31 -12.70 -6.21
N LEU A 212 14.41 -13.11 -5.59
CA LEU A 212 15.19 -12.28 -4.66
C LEU A 212 16.58 -12.10 -5.25
N THR A 213 17.07 -10.87 -5.40
CA THR A 213 18.38 -10.60 -5.99
C THR A 213 19.05 -9.38 -5.36
N GLU A 214 20.38 -9.45 -5.26
CA GLU A 214 21.24 -8.32 -4.88
C GLU A 214 21.78 -7.59 -6.13
N ASP A 215 21.64 -8.18 -7.32
CA ASP A 215 22.12 -7.60 -8.59
C ASP A 215 21.04 -6.68 -9.19
N VAL A 216 21.27 -5.38 -9.08
CA VAL A 216 20.36 -4.34 -9.60
C VAL A 216 20.14 -4.46 -11.10
N MET A 217 21.21 -4.67 -11.89
CA MET A 217 21.08 -4.69 -13.36
C MET A 217 20.39 -5.96 -13.85
N SER A 218 20.63 -7.09 -13.20
CA SER A 218 19.92 -8.34 -13.50
C SER A 218 18.46 -8.25 -13.06
N GLY A 219 18.20 -7.74 -11.85
CA GLY A 219 16.87 -7.65 -11.28
C GLY A 219 15.92 -6.72 -12.03
N THR A 220 16.43 -5.60 -12.53
CA THR A 220 15.60 -4.56 -13.20
C THR A 220 15.51 -4.73 -14.72
N LYS A 221 16.24 -5.66 -15.31
CA LYS A 221 16.27 -5.85 -16.76
C LYS A 221 14.91 -6.21 -17.33
N GLY A 222 14.38 -5.33 -18.18
CA GLY A 222 13.08 -5.53 -18.85
C GLY A 222 11.91 -5.64 -17.86
N ALA A 223 12.00 -4.94 -16.74
CA ALA A 223 10.88 -4.79 -15.83
C ALA A 223 9.81 -3.88 -16.43
N ASP A 224 8.55 -4.19 -16.19
CA ASP A 224 7.42 -3.36 -16.60
C ASP A 224 7.10 -2.28 -15.56
N VAL A 225 7.36 -2.59 -14.28
CA VAL A 225 7.11 -1.69 -13.14
C VAL A 225 8.34 -1.67 -12.23
N ILE A 226 8.86 -0.48 -11.95
CA ILE A 226 9.86 -0.24 -10.91
C ILE A 226 9.15 0.42 -9.73
N TYR A 227 9.19 -0.21 -8.58
CA TYR A 227 8.58 0.25 -7.33
C TYR A 227 9.65 0.49 -6.27
N THR A 228 9.53 1.56 -5.50
CA THR A 228 10.35 1.77 -4.30
C THR A 228 9.53 2.42 -3.18
N ASP A 229 10.09 2.46 -1.99
CA ASP A 229 9.55 3.14 -0.81
C ASP A 229 10.70 3.76 0.00
N VAL A 230 10.38 4.64 0.93
CA VAL A 230 11.37 5.27 1.83
C VAL A 230 12.25 4.23 2.52
N TRP A 231 13.55 4.51 2.63
CA TRP A 231 14.50 3.57 3.24
C TRP A 231 14.37 3.49 4.77
N VAL A 232 13.82 4.51 5.39
CA VAL A 232 13.56 4.56 6.83
C VAL A 232 12.09 4.82 7.05
N SER A 233 11.41 3.86 7.65
CA SER A 233 9.98 3.92 7.90
C SER A 233 9.64 4.84 9.06
N MET A 234 8.41 5.37 9.04
CA MET A 234 7.88 6.20 10.11
C MET A 234 7.87 5.44 11.45
N GLY A 235 8.57 6.01 12.43
CA GLY A 235 8.69 5.42 13.78
C GLY A 235 9.96 4.61 14.00
N GLU A 236 10.83 4.46 12.99
CA GLU A 236 12.18 3.91 13.20
C GLU A 236 13.08 4.96 13.87
N PRO A 237 14.06 4.55 14.71
CA PRO A 237 14.95 5.47 15.41
C PRO A 237 15.94 6.16 14.46
N ASP A 238 16.39 7.38 14.83
CA ASP A 238 17.30 8.18 14.00
C ASP A 238 18.65 7.51 13.73
N GLU A 239 19.08 6.60 14.60
CA GLU A 239 20.37 5.92 14.50
C GLU A 239 20.46 4.97 13.30
N VAL A 240 19.33 4.54 12.73
CA VAL A 240 19.34 3.61 11.60
C VAL A 240 19.60 4.30 10.25
N TRP A 241 19.46 5.64 10.17
CA TRP A 241 19.56 6.37 8.90
C TRP A 241 20.89 6.16 8.18
N GLU A 242 22.02 6.28 8.89
CA GLU A 242 23.34 6.18 8.28
C GLU A 242 23.57 4.79 7.66
N SER A 243 23.22 3.73 8.40
CA SER A 243 23.36 2.36 7.90
C SER A 243 22.44 2.10 6.72
N ARG A 244 21.17 2.55 6.78
CA ARG A 244 20.19 2.40 5.69
C ARG A 244 20.65 3.11 4.42
N ILE A 245 21.09 4.36 4.54
CA ILE A 245 21.58 5.13 3.39
C ILE A 245 22.77 4.39 2.77
N ARG A 246 23.77 4.01 3.54
CA ARG A 246 24.96 3.32 3.04
C ARG A 246 24.62 2.00 2.31
N GLU A 247 23.72 1.20 2.88
CA GLU A 247 23.39 -0.13 2.37
C GLU A 247 22.41 -0.09 1.21
N LEU A 248 21.48 0.88 1.19
CA LEU A 248 20.44 0.98 0.17
C LEU A 248 20.76 1.95 -0.97
N MET A 249 21.76 2.82 -0.83
CA MET A 249 22.17 3.74 -1.91
C MET A 249 22.46 3.04 -3.25
N PRO A 250 23.07 1.83 -3.31
CA PRO A 250 23.24 1.09 -4.55
C PRO A 250 21.93 0.67 -5.24
N TYR A 251 20.81 0.70 -4.47
CA TYR A 251 19.46 0.32 -4.91
C TYR A 251 18.56 1.52 -5.17
N GLN A 252 19.13 2.74 -5.23
CA GLN A 252 18.39 3.94 -5.62
C GLN A 252 17.81 3.80 -7.02
N VAL A 253 16.52 4.12 -7.19
CA VAL A 253 15.89 4.19 -8.50
C VAL A 253 16.32 5.48 -9.20
N ASN A 254 17.15 5.35 -10.21
CA ASN A 254 17.70 6.42 -11.00
C ASN A 254 17.50 6.15 -12.49
N LYS A 255 17.94 7.09 -13.34
CA LYS A 255 17.79 6.96 -14.79
C LYS A 255 18.39 5.67 -15.34
N LYS A 256 19.55 5.21 -14.84
CA LYS A 256 20.20 3.96 -15.29
C LYS A 256 19.31 2.73 -15.01
N VAL A 257 18.63 2.71 -13.89
CA VAL A 257 17.64 1.65 -13.54
C VAL A 257 16.47 1.69 -14.50
N MET A 258 15.89 2.88 -14.74
CA MET A 258 14.75 3.02 -15.65
C MET A 258 15.13 2.69 -17.11
N ASP A 259 16.29 3.10 -17.57
CA ASP A 259 16.79 2.74 -18.92
C ASP A 259 16.97 1.22 -19.06
N ASN A 260 17.42 0.53 -18.02
CA ASN A 260 17.58 -0.93 -18.01
C ASN A 260 16.22 -1.68 -17.96
N ALA A 261 15.23 -1.12 -17.29
CA ALA A 261 13.86 -1.63 -17.33
C ALA A 261 13.25 -1.46 -18.74
N GLY A 262 13.44 -0.30 -19.35
CA GLY A 262 13.03 -0.01 -20.72
C GLY A 262 12.10 1.20 -20.81
N ALA A 263 11.93 1.71 -22.04
CA ALA A 263 11.19 2.95 -22.29
C ALA A 263 9.70 2.88 -21.96
N GLN A 264 9.12 1.67 -21.89
CA GLN A 264 7.71 1.46 -21.55
C GLN A 264 7.50 1.16 -20.07
N ALA A 265 8.58 1.00 -19.30
CA ALA A 265 8.48 0.77 -17.85
C ALA A 265 7.89 1.98 -17.13
N ILE A 266 7.03 1.73 -16.16
CA ILE A 266 6.51 2.77 -15.27
C ILE A 266 7.25 2.75 -13.95
N PHE A 267 7.41 3.94 -13.36
CA PHE A 267 7.92 4.13 -12.00
C PHE A 267 6.76 4.49 -11.06
N THR A 268 6.70 3.85 -9.91
CA THR A 268 5.71 4.18 -8.89
C THR A 268 6.26 4.09 -7.47
N HIS A 269 5.54 4.73 -6.53
CA HIS A 269 5.94 4.90 -5.13
C HIS A 269 4.70 5.19 -4.29
N CYS A 270 4.58 4.60 -3.10
CA CYS A 270 3.41 4.80 -2.23
C CYS A 270 3.32 6.21 -1.61
N LEU A 271 4.38 7.00 -1.73
CA LEU A 271 4.54 8.33 -1.12
C LEU A 271 4.44 8.33 0.43
N PRO A 272 5.17 9.23 1.14
CA PRO A 272 6.02 10.29 0.60
C PRO A 272 7.33 9.77 0.01
N ALA A 273 7.99 10.52 -0.86
CA ALA A 273 9.30 10.20 -1.42
C ALA A 273 10.34 11.27 -1.06
N PHE A 274 11.59 10.84 -0.86
CA PHE A 274 12.71 11.76 -0.60
C PHE A 274 13.58 11.91 -1.85
N HIS A 275 13.04 12.58 -2.85
CA HIS A 275 13.68 12.83 -4.15
C HIS A 275 14.26 14.23 -4.30
N ASP A 276 13.99 15.17 -3.35
CA ASP A 276 14.46 16.55 -3.42
C ASP A 276 14.66 17.18 -2.01
N LEU A 277 15.04 18.45 -1.99
CA LEU A 277 15.28 19.24 -0.77
C LEU A 277 14.10 20.12 -0.33
N LYS A 278 12.91 19.96 -0.92
CA LYS A 278 11.76 20.80 -0.60
C LYS A 278 11.10 20.45 0.74
N THR A 279 11.46 19.31 1.33
CA THR A 279 10.95 18.89 2.64
C THR A 279 11.92 19.22 3.78
N LYS A 280 11.39 19.34 5.01
CA LYS A 280 12.23 19.53 6.21
C LYS A 280 13.20 18.36 6.40
N ILE A 281 12.72 17.12 6.20
CA ILE A 281 13.53 15.91 6.35
C ILE A 281 14.61 15.85 5.27
N GLY A 282 14.30 16.16 4.00
CA GLY A 282 15.29 16.20 2.93
C GLY A 282 16.45 17.16 3.23
N LYS A 283 16.16 18.36 3.80
CA LYS A 283 17.19 19.31 4.23
C LYS A 283 18.04 18.76 5.38
N GLN A 284 17.43 18.12 6.37
CA GLN A 284 18.15 17.49 7.48
C GLN A 284 19.07 16.35 7.01
N ILE A 285 18.63 15.56 6.03
CA ILE A 285 19.42 14.49 5.41
C ILE A 285 20.61 15.09 4.66
N GLN A 286 20.42 16.15 3.90
CA GLN A 286 21.50 16.87 3.23
C GLN A 286 22.52 17.41 4.23
N GLU A 287 22.07 18.08 5.28
CA GLU A 287 22.95 18.64 6.33
C GLU A 287 23.76 17.55 7.04
N LYS A 288 23.14 16.39 7.31
CA LYS A 288 23.74 15.32 8.11
C LYS A 288 24.57 14.34 7.28
N PHE A 289 24.14 14.03 6.07
CA PHE A 289 24.73 12.96 5.22
C PHE A 289 25.25 13.46 3.87
N GLY A 290 25.01 14.71 3.49
CA GLY A 290 25.49 15.29 2.23
C GLY A 290 24.79 14.81 0.96
N ILE A 291 23.64 14.13 1.09
CA ILE A 291 22.84 13.61 -0.04
C ILE A 291 21.58 14.44 -0.25
N THR A 292 21.15 14.56 -1.49
CA THR A 292 20.02 15.39 -1.92
C THR A 292 18.81 14.57 -2.36
N GLU A 293 19.02 13.30 -2.68
CA GLU A 293 18.05 12.35 -3.20
C GLU A 293 18.30 11.00 -2.54
N MET A 294 17.26 10.27 -2.14
CA MET A 294 17.37 8.99 -1.44
C MET A 294 16.93 7.82 -2.34
N GLU A 295 15.77 7.26 -2.06
CA GLU A 295 15.27 6.04 -2.70
C GLU A 295 14.99 6.18 -4.20
N CYS A 296 14.75 7.41 -4.67
CA CYS A 296 14.67 7.73 -6.10
C CYS A 296 15.25 9.12 -6.37
N THR A 297 15.70 9.34 -7.62
CA THR A 297 16.15 10.66 -8.07
C THR A 297 14.97 11.53 -8.49
N ASP A 298 15.13 12.86 -8.39
CA ASP A 298 14.13 13.83 -8.86
C ASP A 298 13.88 13.70 -10.37
N GLU A 299 14.92 13.39 -11.14
CA GLU A 299 14.82 13.10 -12.58
C GLU A 299 13.84 11.96 -12.87
N VAL A 300 13.86 10.88 -12.09
CA VAL A 300 12.92 9.75 -12.25
C VAL A 300 11.54 10.11 -11.72
N PHE A 301 11.48 10.74 -10.56
CA PHE A 301 10.22 11.10 -9.91
C PHE A 301 9.36 12.04 -10.76
N GLU A 302 9.98 13.01 -11.44
CA GLU A 302 9.32 14.00 -12.31
C GLU A 302 9.27 13.56 -13.79
N SER A 303 9.72 12.33 -14.12
CA SER A 303 9.73 11.83 -15.49
C SER A 303 8.34 11.46 -16.01
N VAL A 304 8.22 11.31 -17.33
CA VAL A 304 6.99 10.82 -17.98
C VAL A 304 6.67 9.35 -17.67
N GLN A 305 7.64 8.59 -17.15
CA GLN A 305 7.46 7.21 -16.69
C GLN A 305 6.90 7.14 -15.27
N SER A 306 6.89 8.25 -14.54
CA SER A 306 6.39 8.30 -13.17
C SER A 306 4.86 8.37 -13.15
N VAL A 307 4.25 7.43 -12.46
CA VAL A 307 2.78 7.33 -12.27
C VAL A 307 2.37 7.42 -10.79
N VAL A 308 3.25 7.99 -9.98
CA VAL A 308 3.09 8.06 -8.51
C VAL A 308 1.82 8.80 -8.07
N PHE A 309 1.39 9.82 -8.82
CA PHE A 309 0.19 10.58 -8.49
C PHE A 309 -1.08 9.88 -8.96
N ASP A 310 -1.03 9.11 -10.04
CA ASP A 310 -2.13 8.24 -10.48
C ASP A 310 -2.37 7.14 -9.44
N GLU A 311 -1.30 6.54 -8.91
CA GLU A 311 -1.42 5.57 -7.84
C GLU A 311 -1.98 6.21 -6.55
N ALA A 312 -1.54 7.41 -6.20
CA ALA A 312 -2.06 8.14 -5.05
C ALA A 312 -3.56 8.47 -5.20
N GLU A 313 -4.02 8.86 -6.40
CA GLU A 313 -5.45 9.05 -6.69
C GLU A 313 -6.21 7.72 -6.55
N ASN A 314 -5.67 6.63 -7.08
CA ASN A 314 -6.29 5.32 -7.08
C ASN A 314 -6.54 4.77 -5.67
N ARG A 315 -5.80 5.22 -4.65
CA ARG A 315 -6.05 4.89 -3.24
C ARG A 315 -7.49 5.19 -2.82
N MET A 316 -8.01 6.36 -3.18
CA MET A 316 -9.38 6.74 -2.85
C MET A 316 -10.41 5.83 -3.54
N HIS A 317 -10.20 5.51 -4.81
CA HIS A 317 -11.14 4.69 -5.59
C HIS A 317 -11.16 3.23 -5.13
N THR A 318 -10.00 2.67 -4.80
CA THR A 318 -9.91 1.29 -4.30
C THR A 318 -10.41 1.15 -2.87
N ILE A 319 -10.18 2.12 -2.00
CA ILE A 319 -10.78 2.17 -0.67
C ILE A 319 -12.31 2.28 -0.76
N LYS A 320 -12.82 3.11 -1.69
CA LYS A 320 -14.25 3.18 -1.97
C LYS A 320 -14.82 1.82 -2.37
N ALA A 321 -14.14 1.09 -3.25
CA ALA A 321 -14.56 -0.25 -3.68
C ALA A 321 -14.56 -1.26 -2.52
N VAL A 322 -13.55 -1.23 -1.64
CA VAL A 322 -13.50 -2.09 -0.45
C VAL A 322 -14.69 -1.79 0.47
N MET A 323 -14.91 -0.52 0.82
CA MET A 323 -16.04 -0.13 1.67
C MET A 323 -17.39 -0.51 1.04
N ALA A 324 -17.59 -0.23 -0.25
CA ALA A 324 -18.81 -0.57 -0.96
C ALA A 324 -19.08 -2.08 -0.95
N ALA A 325 -18.09 -2.89 -1.28
CA ALA A 325 -18.23 -4.34 -1.37
C ALA A 325 -18.46 -4.99 0.01
N THR A 326 -17.76 -4.51 1.05
CA THR A 326 -17.85 -5.12 2.40
C THR A 326 -19.03 -4.62 3.22
N LEU A 327 -19.55 -3.43 2.95
CA LEU A 327 -20.76 -2.91 3.59
C LEU A 327 -22.06 -3.30 2.85
N GLY A 328 -21.94 -3.90 1.65
CA GLY A 328 -23.07 -4.41 0.89
C GLY A 328 -23.85 -3.30 0.18
N ALA A 329 -23.16 -2.52 -0.66
CA ALA A 329 -23.76 -1.52 -1.57
C ALA A 329 -24.38 -2.21 -2.80
#